data_490814863a59dfdf606c6784b5611c03
#
_entry.id   490814863a59dfdf606c6784b5611c03
#
_cell.length_a   1.000
_cell.length_b   1.000
_cell.length_c   1.000
_cell.angle_alpha   90.00
_cell.angle_beta   90.00
_cell.angle_gamma   90.00
#
_symmetry.space_group_name_H-M   'P 1'
#
loop_
_entity.id
_entity.type
_entity.pdbx_description
1 polymer ?
#
loop_
_entity_poly.entity_id
_entity_poly.type
_entity_poly.pdbx_seq_one_letter_code
_entity_poly.pdbx_strand_id
1 'polypeptide(L)'
;MCENECLLGYLEVLRQMLTDYGIPQCLYPDKFSVFFPARKQKLTIEEQLQGKTEPTTQFKRIIDVLGINMFPASTSQSKGRVERLWETFQDRLITEFKLANVHTIEEANVFLKTYIKKYNKRFAVEPKSKKSYFVPVPSYLNLDLLLSIKLTRCIDASGSFTIKNKKFQILDNKIMPKTKINIYISQKIGIIAEHNNTKYKVICSDNLPNNYSNKTADRFFQEYYQEVQSFALSLLIYNAKEKEPLLVSS
;
A
#
# COMPACT_ATOMS: atom_id res chain seq x y z
N MET A 1 -15.05 3.27 0.38
CA MET A 1 -15.48 1.88 0.09
C MET A 1 -14.67 1.35 -1.09
N CYS A 2 -14.55 0.05 -1.24
CA CYS A 2 -13.93 -0.65 -2.37
C CYS A 2 -14.72 -1.96 -2.62
N GLU A 3 -14.61 -2.52 -3.83
CA GLU A 3 -15.34 -3.75 -4.19
C GLU A 3 -14.96 -4.95 -3.32
N ASN A 4 -13.66 -5.06 -3.00
CA ASN A 4 -13.14 -6.16 -2.22
C ASN A 4 -12.22 -5.66 -1.10
N GLU A 5 -12.17 -6.40 -0.01
CA GLU A 5 -11.20 -6.18 1.06
C GLU A 5 -9.79 -6.53 0.58
N CYS A 6 -8.92 -5.53 0.48
CA CYS A 6 -7.59 -5.69 -0.09
C CYS A 6 -6.56 -4.73 0.54
N LEU A 7 -5.28 -5.03 0.34
CA LEU A 7 -4.18 -4.19 0.83
C LEU A 7 -4.31 -2.72 0.42
N LEU A 8 -4.73 -2.43 -0.83
CA LEU A 8 -4.88 -1.05 -1.31
C LEU A 8 -5.91 -0.26 -0.52
N GLY A 9 -7.06 -0.87 -0.21
CA GLY A 9 -8.09 -0.24 0.62
C GLY A 9 -7.53 0.13 2.00
N TYR A 10 -6.77 -0.77 2.61
CA TYR A 10 -6.13 -0.51 3.91
C TYR A 10 -5.04 0.56 3.83
N LEU A 11 -4.25 0.60 2.76
CA LEU A 11 -3.24 1.64 2.56
C LEU A 11 -3.88 3.02 2.35
N GLU A 12 -5.03 3.08 1.67
CA GLU A 12 -5.77 4.34 1.50
C GLU A 12 -6.35 4.83 2.83
N VAL A 13 -6.94 3.94 3.65
CA VAL A 13 -7.41 4.29 5.00
C VAL A 13 -6.25 4.73 5.89
N LEU A 14 -5.11 4.03 5.82
CA LEU A 14 -3.89 4.42 6.55
C LEU A 14 -3.41 5.81 6.10
N ARG A 15 -3.42 6.10 4.80
CA ARG A 15 -3.06 7.41 4.25
C ARG A 15 -3.94 8.52 4.83
N GLN A 16 -5.27 8.32 4.79
CA GLN A 16 -6.22 9.29 5.34
C GLN A 16 -5.97 9.52 6.83
N MET A 17 -5.78 8.46 7.61
CA MET A 17 -5.47 8.57 9.03
C MET A 17 -4.17 9.34 9.29
N LEU A 18 -3.10 9.04 8.54
CA LEU A 18 -1.82 9.74 8.67
C LEU A 18 -1.92 11.22 8.30
N THR A 19 -2.74 11.55 7.30
CA THR A 19 -2.93 12.93 6.83
C THR A 19 -3.78 13.74 7.79
N ASP A 20 -4.88 13.16 8.29
CA ASP A 20 -5.88 13.89 9.08
C ASP A 20 -5.53 13.95 10.57
N TYR A 21 -4.89 12.90 11.10
CA TYR A 21 -4.64 12.74 12.54
C TYR A 21 -3.15 12.56 12.88
N GLY A 22 -2.34 12.07 11.97
CA GLY A 22 -0.94 11.73 12.21
C GLY A 22 -0.71 10.24 12.47
N ILE A 23 0.46 9.91 13.03
CA ILE A 23 0.92 8.56 13.31
C ILE A 23 0.35 8.11 14.66
N PRO A 24 -0.48 7.06 14.72
CA PRO A 24 -0.99 6.51 15.98
C PRO A 24 0.12 5.73 16.72
N GLN A 25 0.05 5.68 18.03
CA GLN A 25 1.00 4.91 18.83
C GLN A 25 0.84 3.40 18.64
N CYS A 26 -0.39 2.92 18.47
CA CYS A 26 -0.67 1.50 18.27
C CYS A 26 -1.92 1.26 17.41
N LEU A 27 -1.97 0.06 16.81
CA LEU A 27 -3.11 -0.45 16.05
C LEU A 27 -3.50 -1.84 16.59
N TYR A 28 -4.81 -2.13 16.56
CA TYR A 28 -5.40 -3.41 16.99
C TYR A 28 -6.20 -4.04 15.84
N PRO A 29 -5.53 -4.50 14.76
CA PRO A 29 -6.22 -5.17 13.67
C PRO A 29 -6.61 -6.61 14.05
N ASP A 30 -7.52 -7.21 13.30
CA ASP A 30 -7.79 -8.63 13.34
C ASP A 30 -6.64 -9.45 12.72
N LYS A 31 -6.74 -10.79 12.83
CA LYS A 31 -5.71 -11.70 12.27
C LYS A 31 -5.86 -11.93 10.76
N PHE A 32 -6.20 -10.89 10.02
CA PHE A 32 -6.32 -10.97 8.57
C PHE A 32 -4.93 -11.00 7.90
N SER A 33 -4.83 -11.70 6.77
CA SER A 33 -3.55 -11.96 6.08
C SER A 33 -2.83 -10.70 5.56
N VAL A 34 -3.53 -9.58 5.42
CA VAL A 34 -2.93 -8.28 5.08
C VAL A 34 -2.06 -7.77 6.23
N PHE A 35 -2.50 -7.97 7.48
CA PHE A 35 -1.80 -7.49 8.68
C PHE A 35 -0.77 -8.49 9.18
N PHE A 36 -1.12 -9.77 9.17
CA PHE A 36 -0.27 -10.84 9.70
C PHE A 36 -0.04 -11.92 8.64
N PRO A 37 1.16 -12.49 8.56
CA PRO A 37 1.48 -13.49 7.56
C PRO A 37 0.62 -14.75 7.75
N ALA A 38 0.28 -15.41 6.65
CA ALA A 38 -0.35 -16.71 6.72
C ALA A 38 0.61 -17.74 7.35
N ARG A 39 0.09 -18.65 8.19
CA ARG A 39 0.88 -19.66 8.92
C ARG A 39 1.82 -20.51 8.05
N LYS A 40 1.54 -20.65 6.75
CA LYS A 40 2.33 -21.43 5.79
C LYS A 40 3.39 -20.61 5.04
N GLN A 41 3.45 -19.31 5.23
CA GLN A 41 4.40 -18.48 4.52
C GLN A 41 5.80 -18.65 5.11
N LYS A 42 6.77 -18.98 4.25
CA LYS A 42 8.17 -19.18 4.64
C LYS A 42 8.90 -17.84 4.72
N LEU A 43 9.85 -17.75 5.65
CA LEU A 43 10.78 -16.63 5.74
C LEU A 43 11.70 -16.60 4.51
N THR A 44 11.97 -15.41 4.01
CA THR A 44 13.05 -15.21 3.06
C THR A 44 14.41 -15.36 3.77
N ILE A 45 15.48 -15.62 3.00
CA ILE A 45 16.85 -15.73 3.56
C ILE A 45 17.23 -14.44 4.27
N GLU A 46 16.83 -13.28 3.75
CA GLU A 46 17.09 -11.97 4.33
C GLU A 46 16.38 -11.80 5.69
N GLU A 47 15.13 -12.21 5.79
CA GLU A 47 14.38 -12.20 7.05
C GLU A 47 14.97 -13.14 8.10
N GLN A 48 15.45 -14.31 7.67
CA GLN A 48 16.17 -15.26 8.55
C GLN A 48 17.48 -14.66 9.08
N LEU A 49 18.27 -14.01 8.23
CA LEU A 49 19.50 -13.33 8.62
C LEU A 49 19.24 -12.15 9.57
N GLN A 50 18.07 -11.51 9.47
CA GLN A 50 17.64 -10.47 10.39
C GLN A 50 17.07 -11.02 11.72
N GLY A 51 17.08 -12.35 11.91
CA GLY A 51 16.56 -12.99 13.12
C GLY A 51 15.04 -12.91 13.27
N LYS A 52 14.29 -12.67 12.18
CA LYS A 52 12.83 -12.65 12.21
C LYS A 52 12.29 -14.06 12.40
N THR A 53 11.22 -14.17 13.17
CA THR A 53 10.52 -15.44 13.42
C THR A 53 9.34 -15.66 12.48
N GLU A 54 8.82 -14.58 11.87
CA GLU A 54 7.69 -14.61 10.95
C GLU A 54 7.95 -13.71 9.73
N PRO A 55 7.41 -14.05 8.56
CA PRO A 55 7.49 -13.20 7.36
C PRO A 55 6.83 -11.84 7.59
N THR A 56 7.34 -10.83 6.91
CA THR A 56 6.82 -9.46 7.04
C THR A 56 5.83 -9.16 5.92
N THR A 57 4.56 -8.86 6.26
CA THR A 57 3.59 -8.38 5.26
C THR A 57 3.94 -6.97 4.77
N GLN A 58 3.42 -6.56 3.60
CA GLN A 58 3.62 -5.19 3.10
C GLN A 58 3.05 -4.15 4.06
N PHE A 59 1.90 -4.43 4.67
CA PHE A 59 1.31 -3.56 5.68
C PHE A 59 2.20 -3.46 6.93
N LYS A 60 2.65 -4.59 7.47
CA LYS A 60 3.54 -4.64 8.65
C LYS A 60 4.86 -3.89 8.39
N ARG A 61 5.45 -4.03 7.19
CA ARG A 61 6.64 -3.25 6.79
C ARG A 61 6.42 -1.75 6.94
N ILE A 62 5.27 -1.25 6.49
CA ILE A 62 4.93 0.18 6.58
C ILE A 62 4.74 0.60 8.03
N ILE A 63 4.03 -0.19 8.81
CA ILE A 63 3.77 0.03 10.23
C ILE A 63 5.08 0.07 11.03
N ASP A 64 6.03 -0.83 10.72
CA ASP A 64 7.35 -0.85 11.38
C ASP A 64 8.17 0.41 11.07
N VAL A 65 8.15 0.89 9.81
CA VAL A 65 8.83 2.15 9.44
C VAL A 65 8.23 3.36 10.16
N LEU A 66 6.91 3.35 10.40
CA LEU A 66 6.21 4.39 11.15
C LEU A 66 6.40 4.29 12.66
N GLY A 67 7.01 3.22 13.16
CA GLY A 67 7.17 2.97 14.60
C GLY A 67 5.85 2.68 15.34
N ILE A 68 4.84 2.21 14.62
CA ILE A 68 3.52 1.89 15.19
C ILE A 68 3.54 0.49 15.77
N ASN A 69 3.13 0.35 17.03
CA ASN A 69 2.94 -0.97 17.63
C ASN A 69 1.67 -1.63 17.09
N MET A 70 1.77 -2.88 16.64
CA MET A 70 0.63 -3.61 16.11
C MET A 70 0.34 -4.86 16.96
N PHE A 71 -0.84 -4.92 17.54
CA PHE A 71 -1.28 -6.02 18.40
C PHE A 71 -2.48 -6.74 17.77
N PRO A 72 -2.41 -8.07 17.58
CA PRO A 72 -3.54 -8.80 17.05
C PRO A 72 -4.71 -8.80 18.05
N ALA A 73 -5.90 -8.44 17.60
CA ALA A 73 -7.11 -8.60 18.39
C ALA A 73 -7.42 -10.11 18.55
N SER A 74 -7.11 -10.65 19.73
CA SER A 74 -7.15 -12.09 19.99
C SER A 74 -8.47 -12.55 20.59
N THR A 75 -9.31 -11.65 21.12
CA THR A 75 -10.57 -11.98 21.79
C THR A 75 -11.74 -11.21 21.18
N SER A 76 -12.93 -11.81 21.19
CA SER A 76 -14.17 -11.14 20.76
C SER A 76 -14.44 -9.86 21.55
N GLN A 77 -14.06 -9.81 22.82
CA GLN A 77 -14.22 -8.63 23.66
C GLN A 77 -13.38 -7.44 23.20
N SER A 78 -12.16 -7.68 22.67
CA SER A 78 -11.31 -6.63 22.14
C SER A 78 -11.85 -5.99 20.85
N LYS A 79 -12.72 -6.72 20.13
CA LYS A 79 -13.38 -6.26 18.89
C LYS A 79 -14.79 -5.69 19.12
N GLY A 80 -15.43 -5.95 20.23
CA GLY A 80 -16.84 -5.69 20.44
C GLY A 80 -17.30 -4.23 20.22
N ARG A 81 -16.40 -3.25 20.33
CA ARG A 81 -16.71 -1.84 19.97
C ARG A 81 -16.74 -1.63 18.46
N VAL A 82 -15.78 -2.20 17.75
CA VAL A 82 -15.68 -2.09 16.28
C VAL A 82 -16.78 -2.90 15.62
N GLU A 83 -17.08 -4.10 16.11
CA GLU A 83 -18.16 -4.95 15.61
C GLU A 83 -19.53 -4.25 15.74
N ARG A 84 -19.85 -3.70 16.92
CA ARG A 84 -21.09 -2.92 17.13
C ARG A 84 -21.15 -1.66 16.25
N LEU A 85 -20.02 -1.01 16.02
CA LEU A 85 -19.97 0.12 15.10
C LEU A 85 -20.31 -0.31 13.68
N TRP A 86 -19.72 -1.42 13.20
CA TRP A 86 -19.99 -1.95 11.87
C TRP A 86 -21.44 -2.44 11.70
N GLU A 87 -22.01 -3.12 12.68
CA GLU A 87 -23.43 -3.48 12.69
C GLU A 87 -24.31 -2.23 12.52
N THR A 88 -24.06 -1.21 13.34
CA THR A 88 -24.80 0.06 13.26
C THR A 88 -24.63 0.74 11.89
N PHE A 89 -23.43 0.70 11.31
CA PHE A 89 -23.19 1.25 9.97
C PHE A 89 -23.90 0.45 8.89
N GLN A 90 -23.85 -0.88 8.92
CA GLN A 90 -24.50 -1.74 7.94
C GLN A 90 -26.01 -1.51 7.93
N ASP A 91 -26.65 -1.45 9.09
CA ASP A 91 -28.07 -1.21 9.19
C ASP A 91 -28.50 0.17 8.65
N ARG A 92 -27.72 1.21 8.95
CA ARG A 92 -28.06 2.59 8.61
C ARG A 92 -27.65 2.99 7.20
N LEU A 93 -26.47 2.59 6.74
CA LEU A 93 -25.94 3.03 5.46
C LEU A 93 -26.80 2.59 4.27
N ILE A 94 -27.41 1.42 4.34
CA ILE A 94 -28.31 0.94 3.28
C ILE A 94 -29.48 1.91 3.08
N THR A 95 -30.08 2.34 4.17
CA THR A 95 -31.21 3.30 4.13
C THR A 95 -30.74 4.69 3.71
N GLU A 96 -29.63 5.17 4.26
CA GLU A 96 -29.07 6.49 3.94
C GLU A 96 -28.62 6.58 2.48
N PHE A 97 -28.04 5.53 1.91
CA PHE A 97 -27.69 5.47 0.49
C PHE A 97 -28.90 5.51 -0.41
N LYS A 98 -29.96 4.78 -0.06
CA LYS A 98 -31.25 4.85 -0.79
C LYS A 98 -31.85 6.25 -0.76
N LEU A 99 -31.88 6.89 0.40
CA LEU A 99 -32.41 8.24 0.55
C LEU A 99 -31.58 9.30 -0.20
N ALA A 100 -30.27 9.10 -0.29
CA ALA A 100 -29.37 9.98 -1.01
C ALA A 100 -29.20 9.61 -2.50
N ASN A 101 -29.93 8.61 -2.99
CA ASN A 101 -29.85 8.11 -4.37
C ASN A 101 -28.43 7.74 -4.81
N VAL A 102 -27.67 7.06 -3.92
CA VAL A 102 -26.30 6.62 -4.14
C VAL A 102 -26.32 5.23 -4.76
N HIS A 103 -25.71 5.08 -5.94
CA HIS A 103 -25.72 3.82 -6.71
C HIS A 103 -24.33 3.28 -7.04
N THR A 104 -23.28 4.11 -6.96
CA THR A 104 -21.90 3.73 -7.28
C THR A 104 -21.00 3.82 -6.05
N ILE A 105 -19.84 3.12 -6.11
CA ILE A 105 -18.83 3.18 -5.05
C ILE A 105 -18.23 4.60 -4.94
N GLU A 106 -18.06 5.29 -6.05
CA GLU A 106 -17.57 6.65 -6.12
C GLU A 106 -18.51 7.61 -5.40
N GLU A 107 -19.79 7.55 -5.71
CA GLU A 107 -20.86 8.33 -5.04
C GLU A 107 -20.90 8.00 -3.55
N ALA A 108 -20.81 6.72 -3.17
CA ALA A 108 -20.75 6.29 -1.79
C ALA A 108 -19.55 6.88 -1.05
N ASN A 109 -18.37 6.91 -1.68
CA ASN A 109 -17.16 7.50 -1.08
C ASN A 109 -17.29 9.03 -0.89
N VAL A 110 -17.94 9.73 -1.80
CA VAL A 110 -18.25 11.16 -1.64
C VAL A 110 -19.26 11.37 -0.51
N PHE A 111 -20.34 10.60 -0.49
CA PHE A 111 -21.38 10.65 0.54
C PHE A 111 -20.81 10.40 1.94
N LEU A 112 -19.98 9.38 2.09
CA LEU A 112 -19.39 8.99 3.37
C LEU A 112 -18.55 10.10 4.02
N LYS A 113 -17.89 10.96 3.24
CA LYS A 113 -17.12 12.09 3.79
C LYS A 113 -17.98 13.04 4.62
N THR A 114 -19.20 13.28 4.19
CA THR A 114 -20.18 14.13 4.91
C THR A 114 -20.95 13.34 5.96
N TYR A 115 -21.34 12.12 5.64
CA TYR A 115 -22.11 11.27 6.55
C TYR A 115 -21.33 10.93 7.82
N ILE A 116 -20.04 10.57 7.73
CA ILE A 116 -19.21 10.27 8.91
C ILE A 116 -19.11 11.48 9.85
N LYS A 117 -19.00 12.69 9.32
CA LYS A 117 -18.99 13.91 10.14
C LYS A 117 -20.32 14.09 10.90
N LYS A 118 -21.44 13.89 10.20
CA LYS A 118 -22.80 13.94 10.79
C LYS A 118 -22.99 12.85 11.84
N TYR A 119 -22.54 11.64 11.54
CA TYR A 119 -22.60 10.49 12.44
C TYR A 119 -21.79 10.75 13.72
N ASN A 120 -20.53 11.18 13.60
CA ASN A 120 -19.67 11.48 14.74
C ASN A 120 -20.25 12.59 15.61
N LYS A 121 -20.81 13.67 15.02
CA LYS A 121 -21.48 14.74 15.79
C LYS A 121 -22.61 14.21 16.65
N ARG A 122 -23.30 13.16 16.22
CA ARG A 122 -24.46 12.59 16.94
C ARG A 122 -24.07 11.50 17.95
N PHE A 123 -23.05 10.68 17.65
CA PHE A 123 -22.77 9.46 18.38
C PHE A 123 -21.37 9.41 19.02
N ALA A 124 -20.50 10.35 18.73
CA ALA A 124 -19.20 10.38 19.38
C ALA A 124 -19.37 10.67 20.87
N VAL A 125 -18.65 9.91 21.68
CA VAL A 125 -18.59 10.08 23.13
C VAL A 125 -17.25 10.73 23.47
N GLU A 126 -17.24 11.68 24.38
CA GLU A 126 -16.01 12.31 24.84
C GLU A 126 -15.05 11.27 25.43
N PRO A 127 -13.76 11.32 25.06
CA PRO A 127 -12.78 10.41 25.61
C PRO A 127 -12.52 10.71 27.08
N LYS A 128 -12.21 9.68 27.87
CA LYS A 128 -11.83 9.83 29.29
C LYS A 128 -10.61 10.73 29.49
N SER A 129 -9.72 10.77 28.52
CA SER A 129 -8.54 11.64 28.49
C SER A 129 -8.53 12.45 27.20
N LYS A 130 -8.31 13.75 27.28
CA LYS A 130 -8.16 14.64 26.13
C LYS A 130 -6.77 14.57 25.47
N LYS A 131 -5.83 13.82 26.07
CA LYS A 131 -4.48 13.68 25.53
C LYS A 131 -4.51 12.86 24.23
N SER A 132 -4.06 13.49 23.15
CA SER A 132 -3.87 12.76 21.88
C SER A 132 -2.63 11.87 21.95
N TYR A 133 -2.75 10.66 21.40
CA TYR A 133 -1.64 9.72 21.21
C TYR A 133 -1.21 9.62 19.73
N PHE A 134 -1.60 10.59 18.93
CA PHE A 134 -1.11 10.75 17.58
C PHE A 134 0.10 11.69 17.55
N VAL A 135 1.09 11.35 16.73
CA VAL A 135 2.29 12.16 16.50
C VAL A 135 2.24 12.71 15.09
N PRO A 136 2.59 13.98 14.84
CA PRO A 136 2.63 14.54 13.50
C PRO A 136 3.53 13.72 12.57
N VAL A 137 3.10 13.57 11.32
CA VAL A 137 3.93 12.92 10.28
C VAL A 137 5.12 13.82 9.99
N PRO A 138 6.37 13.31 10.08
CA PRO A 138 7.56 14.10 9.77
C PRO A 138 7.56 14.59 8.32
N SER A 139 7.93 15.84 8.08
CA SER A 139 7.92 16.46 6.75
C SER A 139 8.87 15.80 5.74
N TYR A 140 9.94 15.14 6.21
CA TYR A 140 10.87 14.40 5.36
C TYR A 140 10.31 13.05 4.86
N LEU A 141 9.20 12.59 5.43
CA LEU A 141 8.62 11.29 5.11
C LEU A 141 7.74 11.37 3.85
N ASN A 142 8.19 10.76 2.78
CA ASN A 142 7.39 10.66 1.56
C ASN A 142 6.36 9.56 1.70
N LEU A 143 5.10 9.94 1.98
CA LEU A 143 3.99 9.00 2.16
C LEU A 143 3.68 8.20 0.88
N ASP A 144 3.86 8.75 -0.30
CA ASP A 144 3.57 8.04 -1.56
C ASP A 144 4.55 6.89 -1.78
N LEU A 145 5.80 7.09 -1.42
CA LEU A 145 6.81 6.04 -1.47
C LEU A 145 6.64 5.02 -0.32
N LEU A 146 6.37 5.50 0.89
CA LEU A 146 6.16 4.64 2.06
C LEU A 146 4.98 3.69 1.86
N LEU A 147 3.85 4.21 1.39
CA LEU A 147 2.60 3.48 1.17
C LEU A 147 2.57 2.73 -0.18
N SER A 148 3.72 2.53 -0.80
CA SER A 148 3.87 1.69 -1.99
C SER A 148 4.15 0.23 -1.62
N ILE A 149 3.84 -0.69 -2.53
CA ILE A 149 4.30 -2.08 -2.43
C ILE A 149 5.78 -2.11 -2.74
N LYS A 150 6.57 -2.74 -1.88
CA LYS A 150 8.01 -2.92 -2.06
C LYS A 150 8.31 -4.35 -2.48
N LEU A 151 9.04 -4.51 -3.59
CA LEU A 151 9.57 -5.77 -4.06
C LEU A 151 11.08 -5.67 -4.18
N THR A 152 11.78 -6.80 -4.04
CA THR A 152 13.21 -6.88 -4.36
C THR A 152 13.38 -7.69 -5.64
N ARG A 153 14.20 -7.22 -6.58
CA ARG A 153 14.51 -7.91 -7.84
C ARG A 153 16.01 -7.80 -8.13
N CYS A 154 16.54 -8.80 -8.82
CA CYS A 154 17.88 -8.71 -9.40
C CYS A 154 17.79 -8.13 -10.80
N ILE A 155 18.70 -7.24 -11.17
CA ILE A 155 18.81 -6.72 -12.52
C ILE A 155 19.65 -7.64 -13.39
N ASP A 156 19.29 -7.75 -14.65
CA ASP A 156 20.07 -8.49 -15.67
C ASP A 156 21.26 -7.66 -16.22
N ALA A 157 21.98 -8.24 -17.17
CA ALA A 157 23.13 -7.56 -17.82
C ALA A 157 22.72 -6.31 -18.59
N SER A 158 21.47 -6.20 -19.03
CA SER A 158 20.94 -5.02 -19.74
C SER A 158 20.43 -3.92 -18.80
N GLY A 159 20.50 -4.13 -17.48
CA GLY A 159 19.93 -3.21 -16.50
C GLY A 159 18.42 -3.28 -16.41
N SER A 160 17.85 -4.43 -16.75
CA SER A 160 16.42 -4.69 -16.72
C SER A 160 16.04 -5.63 -15.59
N PHE A 161 14.76 -5.64 -15.23
CA PHE A 161 14.17 -6.60 -14.30
C PHE A 161 12.77 -6.99 -14.76
N THR A 162 12.25 -8.09 -14.25
CA THR A 162 10.92 -8.60 -14.63
C THR A 162 9.97 -8.57 -13.43
N ILE A 163 8.74 -8.10 -13.66
CA ILE A 163 7.63 -8.24 -12.74
C ILE A 163 6.54 -9.02 -13.45
N LYS A 164 6.19 -10.21 -12.93
CA LYS A 164 5.35 -11.19 -13.65
C LYS A 164 5.92 -11.42 -15.05
N ASN A 165 5.13 -11.22 -16.09
CA ASN A 165 5.52 -11.49 -17.47
C ASN A 165 5.98 -10.23 -18.23
N LYS A 166 6.12 -9.08 -17.56
CA LYS A 166 6.60 -7.84 -18.19
C LYS A 166 8.01 -7.50 -17.77
N LYS A 167 8.84 -7.16 -18.74
CA LYS A 167 10.22 -6.70 -18.55
C LYS A 167 10.29 -5.19 -18.49
N PHE A 168 11.04 -4.67 -17.54
CA PHE A 168 11.22 -3.25 -17.28
C PHE A 168 12.69 -2.87 -17.37
N GLN A 169 12.97 -1.75 -18.02
CA GLN A 169 14.30 -1.16 -18.15
C GLN A 169 14.45 0.00 -17.15
N ILE A 170 15.57 0.03 -16.44
CA ILE A 170 15.96 1.16 -15.62
C ILE A 170 16.63 2.20 -16.52
N LEU A 171 16.11 3.44 -16.48
CA LEU A 171 16.70 4.57 -17.21
C LEU A 171 17.95 5.06 -16.47
N ASP A 172 18.96 5.54 -17.22
CA ASP A 172 20.25 6.02 -16.69
C ASP A 172 20.95 5.02 -15.76
N ASN A 173 20.87 3.74 -16.12
CA ASN A 173 21.37 2.65 -15.29
C ASN A 173 22.90 2.71 -15.13
N LYS A 174 23.34 2.91 -13.88
CA LYS A 174 24.74 2.80 -13.44
C LYS A 174 24.96 1.63 -12.47
N ILE A 175 23.96 0.75 -12.35
CA ILE A 175 23.96 -0.35 -11.39
C ILE A 175 24.59 -1.57 -12.06
N MET A 176 25.47 -2.26 -11.33
CA MET A 176 26.10 -3.50 -11.84
C MET A 176 25.07 -4.61 -12.05
N PRO A 177 25.23 -5.44 -13.09
CA PRO A 177 24.40 -6.63 -13.30
C PRO A 177 24.37 -7.53 -12.07
N LYS A 178 23.28 -8.29 -11.91
CA LYS A 178 23.02 -9.20 -10.79
C LYS A 178 22.89 -8.51 -9.41
N THR A 179 22.86 -7.19 -9.38
CA THR A 179 22.61 -6.44 -8.15
C THR A 179 21.15 -6.52 -7.76
N LYS A 180 20.87 -6.70 -6.46
CA LYS A 180 19.52 -6.60 -5.91
C LYS A 180 19.12 -5.14 -5.77
N ILE A 181 17.94 -4.81 -6.25
CA ILE A 181 17.33 -3.49 -6.18
C ILE A 181 15.95 -3.56 -5.54
N ASN A 182 15.53 -2.47 -4.94
CA ASN A 182 14.16 -2.31 -4.45
C ASN A 182 13.28 -1.71 -5.54
N ILE A 183 12.09 -2.25 -5.69
CA ILE A 183 11.08 -1.75 -6.61
C ILE A 183 9.88 -1.30 -5.78
N TYR A 184 9.43 -0.08 -5.98
CA TYR A 184 8.27 0.50 -5.34
C TYR A 184 7.15 0.67 -6.36
N ILE A 185 5.96 0.20 -6.01
CA ILE A 185 4.80 0.18 -6.90
C ILE A 185 3.61 0.82 -6.19
N SER A 186 3.05 1.87 -6.75
CA SER A 186 1.77 2.42 -6.31
C SER A 186 1.04 3.13 -7.46
N GLN A 187 -0.25 3.34 -7.30
CA GLN A 187 -1.07 4.05 -8.28
C GLN A 187 -0.57 5.49 -8.52
N LYS A 188 -0.02 6.15 -7.50
CA LYS A 188 0.42 7.55 -7.59
C LYS A 188 1.80 7.72 -8.22
N ILE A 189 2.74 6.81 -7.89
CA ILE A 189 4.14 6.93 -8.35
C ILE A 189 4.47 5.99 -9.52
N GLY A 190 3.54 5.11 -9.92
CA GLY A 190 3.82 4.06 -10.89
C GLY A 190 4.82 3.04 -10.34
N ILE A 191 5.89 2.77 -11.09
CA ILE A 191 6.98 1.88 -10.72
C ILE A 191 8.27 2.70 -10.63
N ILE A 192 8.94 2.63 -9.48
CA ILE A 192 10.23 3.27 -9.23
C ILE A 192 11.22 2.20 -8.76
N ALA A 193 12.41 2.17 -9.35
CA ALA A 193 13.53 1.37 -8.85
C ALA A 193 14.39 2.20 -7.88
N GLU A 194 14.98 1.55 -6.88
CA GLU A 194 15.89 2.18 -5.92
C GLU A 194 17.09 1.27 -5.66
N HIS A 195 18.27 1.87 -5.69
CA HIS A 195 19.50 1.23 -5.25
C HIS A 195 20.38 2.25 -4.52
N ASN A 196 20.89 1.90 -3.35
CA ASN A 196 21.73 2.75 -2.50
C ASN A 196 21.15 4.17 -2.31
N ASN A 197 19.86 4.25 -1.95
CA ASN A 197 19.08 5.48 -1.76
C ASN A 197 18.93 6.36 -3.03
N THR A 198 19.41 5.89 -4.18
CA THR A 198 19.20 6.56 -5.47
C THR A 198 17.99 5.96 -6.15
N LYS A 199 17.06 6.83 -6.58
CA LYS A 199 15.83 6.44 -7.28
C LYS A 199 16.03 6.55 -8.79
N TYR A 200 15.55 5.56 -9.51
CA TYR A 200 15.65 5.45 -10.96
C TYR A 200 14.26 5.37 -11.57
N LYS A 201 14.07 6.08 -12.66
CA LYS A 201 12.88 5.96 -13.50
C LYS A 201 12.91 4.63 -14.23
N VAL A 202 11.73 4.08 -14.46
CA VAL A 202 11.54 2.76 -15.06
C VAL A 202 10.54 2.86 -16.20
N ILE A 203 10.82 2.16 -17.28
CA ILE A 203 9.93 2.08 -18.45
C ILE A 203 9.75 0.61 -18.86
N CYS A 204 8.64 0.29 -19.52
CA CYS A 204 8.43 -1.05 -20.08
C CYS A 204 9.41 -1.29 -21.24
N SER A 205 10.12 -2.41 -21.24
CA SER A 205 11.15 -2.74 -22.25
C SER A 205 10.58 -2.86 -23.65
N ASP A 206 9.30 -3.24 -23.78
CA ASP A 206 8.63 -3.41 -25.07
C ASP A 206 8.52 -2.09 -25.85
N ASN A 207 8.66 -0.97 -25.16
CA ASN A 207 8.52 0.37 -25.73
C ASN A 207 9.87 1.05 -26.03
N LEU A 208 11.00 0.34 -25.83
CA LEU A 208 12.32 0.92 -26.11
C LEU A 208 12.67 0.79 -27.59
N PRO A 209 13.02 1.89 -28.26
CA PRO A 209 13.57 1.81 -29.62
C PRO A 209 14.94 1.12 -29.63
N ASN A 210 15.28 0.45 -30.75
CA ASN A 210 16.53 -0.29 -30.89
C ASN A 210 17.80 0.58 -30.65
N ASN A 211 17.69 1.90 -30.83
CA ASN A 211 18.80 2.87 -30.68
C ASN A 211 18.58 3.78 -29.45
N TYR A 212 18.07 3.23 -28.35
CA TYR A 212 17.86 4.00 -27.12
C TYR A 212 19.18 4.56 -26.57
N SER A 213 19.18 5.83 -26.19
CA SER A 213 20.27 6.48 -25.47
C SER A 213 19.75 7.20 -24.22
N ASN A 214 20.59 7.32 -23.18
CA ASN A 214 20.21 8.00 -21.94
C ASN A 214 19.80 9.47 -22.14
N LYS A 215 20.27 10.13 -23.21
CA LYS A 215 19.89 11.52 -23.55
C LYS A 215 18.41 11.69 -23.88
N THR A 216 17.74 10.61 -24.30
CA THR A 216 16.31 10.60 -24.63
C THR A 216 15.43 10.02 -23.52
N ALA A 217 16.04 9.60 -22.40
CA ALA A 217 15.37 8.92 -21.30
C ALA A 217 14.15 9.68 -20.75
N ASP A 218 14.28 10.97 -20.51
CA ASP A 218 13.19 11.78 -19.94
C ASP A 218 12.00 11.91 -20.89
N ARG A 219 12.25 12.02 -22.21
CA ARG A 219 11.18 12.07 -23.21
C ARG A 219 10.42 10.74 -23.24
N PHE A 220 11.13 9.62 -23.31
CA PHE A 220 10.50 8.30 -23.27
C PHE A 220 9.74 8.06 -21.97
N PHE A 221 10.28 8.49 -20.83
CA PHE A 221 9.60 8.38 -19.58
C PHE A 221 8.25 9.12 -19.58
N GLN A 222 8.20 10.33 -20.11
CA GLN A 222 6.94 11.09 -20.20
C GLN A 222 5.92 10.42 -21.13
N GLU A 223 6.38 9.91 -22.29
CA GLU A 223 5.53 9.27 -23.27
C GLU A 223 4.88 7.98 -22.76
N TYR A 224 5.65 7.14 -22.05
CA TYR A 224 5.18 5.83 -21.59
C TYR A 224 4.83 5.76 -20.10
N TYR A 225 4.88 6.88 -19.40
CA TYR A 225 4.58 6.92 -17.96
C TYR A 225 3.16 6.41 -17.62
N GLN A 226 2.17 6.75 -18.44
CA GLN A 226 0.79 6.30 -18.24
C GLN A 226 0.66 4.77 -18.36
N GLU A 227 1.41 4.14 -19.26
CA GLU A 227 1.42 2.69 -19.41
C GLU A 227 2.01 2.02 -18.16
N VAL A 228 3.12 2.55 -17.65
CA VAL A 228 3.73 2.05 -16.41
C VAL A 228 2.77 2.21 -15.22
N GLN A 229 2.06 3.32 -15.14
CA GLN A 229 1.04 3.52 -14.11
C GLN A 229 -0.15 2.55 -14.26
N SER A 230 -0.63 2.36 -15.48
CA SER A 230 -1.73 1.43 -15.78
C SER A 230 -1.34 -0.02 -15.42
N PHE A 231 -0.11 -0.42 -15.75
CA PHE A 231 0.40 -1.73 -15.36
C PHE A 231 0.57 -1.84 -13.83
N ALA A 232 1.09 -0.81 -13.17
CA ALA A 232 1.17 -0.78 -11.71
C ALA A 232 -0.22 -0.97 -11.07
N LEU A 233 -1.24 -0.28 -11.60
CA LEU A 233 -2.62 -0.43 -11.13
C LEU A 233 -3.14 -1.86 -11.37
N SER A 234 -2.89 -2.45 -12.54
CA SER A 234 -3.30 -3.83 -12.84
C SER A 234 -2.65 -4.85 -11.91
N LEU A 235 -1.38 -4.67 -11.56
CA LEU A 235 -0.68 -5.50 -10.58
C LEU A 235 -1.31 -5.39 -9.19
N LEU A 236 -1.69 -4.19 -8.78
CA LEU A 236 -2.31 -3.94 -7.49
C LEU A 236 -3.70 -4.58 -7.40
N ILE A 237 -4.52 -4.44 -8.46
CA ILE A 237 -5.86 -5.04 -8.55
C ILE A 237 -5.77 -6.56 -8.60
N TYR A 238 -4.85 -7.12 -9.38
CA TYR A 238 -4.66 -8.57 -9.48
C TYR A 238 -4.36 -9.19 -8.10
N ASN A 239 -3.44 -8.59 -7.35
CA ASN A 239 -3.13 -9.07 -6.00
C ASN A 239 -4.29 -8.92 -5.01
N ALA A 240 -5.17 -7.95 -5.23
CA ALA A 240 -6.39 -7.80 -4.44
C ALA A 240 -7.38 -8.95 -4.68
N LYS A 241 -7.48 -9.47 -5.91
CA LYS A 241 -8.43 -10.54 -6.27
C LYS A 241 -7.95 -11.94 -5.87
N GLU A 242 -6.67 -12.24 -6.02
CA GLU A 242 -6.14 -13.60 -5.82
C GLU A 242 -5.80 -13.97 -4.37
N LYS A 243 -5.90 -13.03 -3.42
CA LYS A 243 -5.49 -13.25 -2.00
C LYS A 243 -4.06 -13.80 -1.85
N GLU A 244 -3.27 -13.85 -2.93
CA GLU A 244 -1.88 -14.26 -2.86
C GLU A 244 -1.01 -13.04 -2.53
N PRO A 245 -0.15 -13.14 -1.51
CA PRO A 245 0.88 -12.13 -1.31
C PRO A 245 1.74 -12.10 -2.57
N LEU A 246 2.09 -10.90 -3.05
CA LEU A 246 3.15 -10.74 -4.06
C LEU A 246 4.37 -11.48 -3.53
N LEU A 247 4.57 -12.71 -4.03
CA LEU A 247 5.67 -13.55 -3.64
C LEU A 247 6.96 -12.77 -3.86
N VAL A 248 7.67 -12.53 -2.80
CA VAL A 248 9.10 -12.30 -2.82
C VAL A 248 9.71 -13.63 -3.27
N SER A 249 9.59 -13.96 -4.56
CA SER A 249 10.22 -15.13 -5.10
C SER A 249 11.64 -14.77 -5.51
N SER A 250 12.52 -15.51 -4.89
CA SER A 250 13.91 -15.86 -5.19
C SER A 250 14.60 -15.13 -6.35
#